data_98d0f8947b8c1321ebbe2743315f2680
#
_entry.id   98d0f8947b8c1321ebbe2743315f2680
#
_cell.length_a   1.000
_cell.length_b   1.000
_cell.length_c   1.000
_cell.angle_alpha   90.00
_cell.angle_beta   90.00
_cell.angle_gamma   90.00
#
_symmetry.space_group_name_H-M   'P 1'
#
loop_
_entity.id
_entity.type
_entity.pdbx_description
1 polymer ?
#
loop_
_entity_poly.entity_id
_entity_poly.type
_entity_poly.pdbx_seq_one_letter_code
_entity_poly.pdbx_strand_id
1 'polypeptide(L)'
;MPLLALAVGCSKEDIVPAAESVTRFTLRVCPEETQAVTRAADERAVKDMNVFLFDPQGIRPSQHFYVQGGVLERSIPAGRYDVYAVANLHEDMGPMSREALLAYEFRVPRSYTSLPMSGYAECTVGKGTPEATVTVRRNVAKIVCNISFYGVDYDLKLQSVQMMDMAGVTTLFAEDQQARELTSSELSAIASYENRKASRTFFLAENCRGEVPGITSQEQKCAGNAPEGATFLRIKAQREGKLLTYDVYLGENNTTNFDVRRNTVYTLNIVIKGENAVDTRVDAFEVGISDNFPYEGYRFEGYCLYDPGRQLTITVDDPQKAGDLSATVRFVAGKNGAFFFNGQPLTSSVTFPLDDPSGVYNFSVDYFPGDCYTADNHRLVYEVAVSNTDGYSYTKTFTHDFYNLLTIYTYWKRGTTHRGRGSVDKENMTVVKWSSSYTSEDNRVMILSLDDGPLVPLKPVDGSRVGGWYADRGLTQFVSAENPYRHPMKIFRDTLYVDFVQEAVYIYTHVDLVEISCDGAYRIDQEKQAFVVPIGSRCTFKGIGGKTVAVWWSNFIGHYPRKELSRKPEYSFTAWENCNVVPEFQTD
;
A
#
# COMPACT_ATOMS: atom_id res chain seq x y z
N MET A 1 100.73 6.98 -75.47
CA MET A 1 100.33 5.77 -74.72
C MET A 1 98.87 5.97 -74.29
N PRO A 2 97.89 5.25 -74.87
CA PRO A 2 96.48 5.43 -74.51
C PRO A 2 96.13 4.47 -73.39
N LEU A 3 95.42 5.00 -72.43
CA LEU A 3 94.75 4.22 -71.38
C LEU A 3 93.42 3.66 -71.89
N LEU A 4 93.28 2.37 -71.81
CA LEU A 4 92.01 1.63 -72.12
C LEU A 4 91.10 1.68 -70.90
N ALA A 5 89.93 2.29 -71.02
CA ALA A 5 88.94 2.26 -70.00
C ALA A 5 87.96 1.11 -70.29
N LEU A 6 87.89 0.12 -69.39
CA LEU A 6 86.88 -0.95 -69.38
C LEU A 6 85.59 -0.36 -68.76
N ALA A 7 84.53 -0.32 -69.54
CA ALA A 7 83.19 -0.08 -69.06
C ALA A 7 82.57 -1.40 -68.60
N VAL A 8 82.35 -1.55 -67.28
CA VAL A 8 81.49 -2.62 -66.71
C VAL A 8 80.01 -2.15 -66.76
N GLY A 9 79.29 -2.77 -67.62
CA GLY A 9 77.79 -2.54 -67.66
C GLY A 9 77.13 -3.33 -66.52
N CYS A 10 76.62 -2.66 -65.55
CA CYS A 10 75.64 -3.22 -64.62
C CYS A 10 74.27 -3.26 -65.31
N SER A 11 73.79 -4.42 -65.70
CA SER A 11 72.43 -4.68 -66.00
C SER A 11 71.58 -4.62 -64.70
N LYS A 12 70.79 -3.63 -64.49
CA LYS A 12 69.72 -3.66 -63.54
C LYS A 12 68.67 -4.68 -64.07
N GLU A 13 68.70 -5.88 -63.50
CA GLU A 13 67.51 -6.68 -63.58
C GLU A 13 66.42 -5.97 -62.80
N ASP A 14 65.40 -5.42 -63.46
CA ASP A 14 64.15 -5.00 -62.88
C ASP A 14 63.48 -6.25 -62.33
N ILE A 15 63.56 -6.47 -61.00
CA ILE A 15 62.79 -7.47 -60.34
C ILE A 15 61.31 -7.02 -60.45
N VAL A 16 60.63 -7.46 -61.46
CA VAL A 16 59.13 -7.36 -61.53
C VAL A 16 58.60 -8.15 -60.36
N PRO A 17 57.95 -7.52 -59.42
CA PRO A 17 57.36 -8.28 -58.32
C PRO A 17 56.42 -9.31 -58.93
N ALA A 18 56.61 -10.58 -58.57
CA ALA A 18 55.75 -11.67 -59.02
C ALA A 18 54.29 -11.28 -58.70
N ALA A 19 53.46 -11.27 -59.76
CA ALA A 19 52.06 -10.98 -59.58
C ALA A 19 51.48 -11.88 -58.48
N GLU A 20 51.06 -11.28 -57.36
CA GLU A 20 50.46 -12.03 -56.24
C GLU A 20 49.33 -12.90 -56.79
N SER A 21 49.44 -14.22 -56.62
CA SER A 21 48.37 -15.13 -57.09
C SER A 21 47.13 -14.92 -56.23
N VAL A 22 46.12 -14.33 -56.82
CA VAL A 22 44.80 -14.14 -56.18
C VAL A 22 44.05 -15.44 -56.20
N THR A 23 43.54 -15.88 -55.06
CA THR A 23 42.81 -17.12 -54.89
C THR A 23 41.39 -16.83 -54.43
N ARG A 24 40.35 -17.48 -55.01
CA ARG A 24 39.02 -17.43 -54.46
C ARG A 24 39.02 -18.09 -53.09
N PHE A 25 38.57 -17.36 -52.08
CA PHE A 25 38.61 -17.74 -50.69
C PHE A 25 37.23 -17.57 -50.07
N THR A 26 36.77 -18.59 -49.31
CA THR A 26 35.54 -18.58 -48.54
C THR A 26 35.87 -18.56 -47.07
N LEU A 27 35.39 -17.53 -46.35
CA LEU A 27 35.47 -17.46 -44.90
C LEU A 27 34.09 -17.63 -44.29
N ARG A 28 33.97 -18.59 -43.38
CA ARG A 28 32.76 -18.80 -42.57
C ARG A 28 32.96 -18.28 -41.16
N VAL A 29 32.01 -17.51 -40.65
CA VAL A 29 31.98 -17.05 -39.26
C VAL A 29 30.91 -17.87 -38.54
N CYS A 30 31.35 -18.63 -37.54
CA CYS A 30 30.49 -19.54 -36.77
C CYS A 30 30.50 -19.18 -35.31
N PRO A 31 29.33 -18.97 -34.68
CA PRO A 31 29.26 -18.76 -33.23
C PRO A 31 29.73 -19.98 -32.46
N GLU A 32 30.49 -19.74 -31.37
CA GLU A 32 30.93 -20.78 -30.44
C GLU A 32 29.73 -21.50 -29.80
N GLU A 33 29.84 -22.83 -29.71
CA GLU A 33 28.84 -23.62 -28.98
C GLU A 33 29.08 -23.49 -27.48
N THR A 34 28.17 -22.81 -26.79
CA THR A 34 28.16 -22.75 -25.31
C THR A 34 27.26 -23.85 -24.73
N GLN A 35 27.60 -24.39 -23.57
CA GLN A 35 26.89 -25.53 -22.91
C GLN A 35 25.54 -25.18 -22.26
N ALA A 36 24.78 -24.18 -22.66
CA ALA A 36 23.54 -23.77 -21.99
C ALA A 36 22.26 -24.28 -22.68
N VAL A 37 21.31 -24.69 -21.88
CA VAL A 37 20.22 -25.66 -22.12
C VAL A 37 19.01 -25.18 -22.91
N THR A 38 18.80 -23.90 -23.18
CA THR A 38 17.66 -23.43 -24.02
C THR A 38 18.05 -22.20 -24.82
N ARG A 39 17.98 -22.32 -26.16
CA ARG A 39 18.41 -21.24 -27.05
C ARG A 39 17.34 -20.92 -28.06
N ALA A 40 16.93 -19.65 -28.10
CA ALA A 40 16.24 -19.11 -29.25
C ALA A 40 17.18 -19.17 -30.48
N ALA A 41 16.70 -19.59 -31.62
CA ALA A 41 17.49 -19.71 -32.87
C ALA A 41 18.15 -18.35 -33.25
N ASP A 42 17.54 -17.24 -32.88
CA ASP A 42 18.01 -15.88 -33.15
C ASP A 42 19.29 -15.48 -32.38
N GLU A 43 19.57 -16.10 -31.22
CA GLU A 43 20.78 -15.80 -30.42
C GLU A 43 22.07 -16.31 -31.08
N ARG A 44 21.99 -17.15 -32.10
CA ARG A 44 23.13 -17.70 -32.88
C ARG A 44 23.25 -17.11 -34.28
N ALA A 45 22.30 -16.31 -34.71
CA ALA A 45 22.30 -15.79 -36.06
C ALA A 45 23.41 -14.75 -36.26
N VAL A 46 24.22 -14.93 -37.30
CA VAL A 46 25.09 -13.89 -37.83
C VAL A 46 24.30 -13.15 -38.91
N LYS A 47 23.87 -11.93 -38.61
CA LYS A 47 23.07 -11.08 -39.52
C LYS A 47 23.95 -10.27 -40.45
N ASP A 48 25.07 -9.75 -39.93
CA ASP A 48 26.10 -9.02 -40.64
C ASP A 48 27.45 -9.29 -40.01
N MET A 49 28.53 -9.02 -40.71
CA MET A 49 29.88 -9.12 -40.14
C MET A 49 30.84 -8.15 -40.80
N ASN A 50 31.78 -7.65 -39.99
CA ASN A 50 33.02 -7.02 -40.44
C ASN A 50 34.15 -8.04 -40.34
N VAL A 51 34.94 -8.18 -41.39
CA VAL A 51 36.10 -9.09 -41.48
C VAL A 51 37.33 -8.25 -41.77
N PHE A 52 38.33 -8.38 -40.93
CA PHE A 52 39.62 -7.72 -41.07
C PHE A 52 40.69 -8.76 -41.27
N LEU A 53 41.47 -8.63 -42.36
CA LEU A 53 42.62 -9.48 -42.66
C LEU A 53 43.91 -8.63 -42.51
N PHE A 54 44.77 -9.02 -41.59
CA PHE A 54 46.05 -8.40 -41.38
C PHE A 54 47.17 -9.35 -41.83
N ASP A 55 48.13 -8.81 -42.57
CA ASP A 55 49.35 -9.56 -42.89
C ASP A 55 50.25 -9.62 -41.63
N PRO A 56 50.52 -10.84 -41.08
CA PRO A 56 51.35 -10.97 -39.89
C PRO A 56 52.75 -10.45 -40.05
N GLN A 57 53.27 -10.40 -41.28
CA GLN A 57 54.62 -9.95 -41.63
C GLN A 57 54.66 -8.47 -42.03
N GLY A 58 53.50 -7.81 -42.18
CA GLY A 58 53.41 -6.41 -42.62
C GLY A 58 53.83 -6.15 -44.07
N ILE A 59 53.84 -7.20 -44.91
CA ILE A 59 54.29 -7.08 -46.31
C ILE A 59 53.13 -6.59 -47.20
N ARG A 60 51.90 -6.91 -46.85
CA ARG A 60 50.68 -6.54 -47.58
C ARG A 60 49.84 -5.58 -46.76
N PRO A 61 49.09 -4.66 -47.44
CA PRO A 61 48.13 -3.83 -46.75
C PRO A 61 46.99 -4.66 -46.14
N SER A 62 46.48 -4.20 -44.97
CA SER A 62 45.28 -4.79 -44.37
C SER A 62 44.07 -4.66 -45.26
N GLN A 63 43.15 -5.64 -45.22
CA GLN A 63 41.89 -5.61 -45.95
C GLN A 63 40.73 -5.66 -44.96
N HIS A 64 39.65 -4.96 -45.30
CA HIS A 64 38.42 -4.95 -44.57
C HIS A 64 37.23 -5.24 -45.48
N PHE A 65 36.27 -6.02 -44.98
CA PHE A 65 35.03 -6.35 -45.70
C PHE A 65 33.86 -6.28 -44.74
N TYR A 66 32.80 -5.59 -45.15
CA TYR A 66 31.50 -5.64 -44.48
C TYR A 66 30.50 -6.42 -45.33
N VAL A 67 29.88 -7.44 -44.80
CA VAL A 67 28.96 -8.30 -45.50
C VAL A 67 27.74 -8.67 -44.66
N GLN A 68 26.63 -8.96 -45.35
CA GLN A 68 25.42 -9.51 -44.72
C GLN A 68 25.54 -11.03 -44.59
N GLY A 69 25.13 -11.55 -43.43
CA GLY A 69 25.28 -12.98 -43.10
C GLY A 69 26.67 -13.37 -42.62
N GLY A 70 26.89 -14.68 -42.43
CA GLY A 70 28.09 -15.27 -41.84
C GLY A 70 29.11 -15.85 -42.84
N VAL A 71 29.00 -15.52 -44.14
CA VAL A 71 29.89 -16.05 -45.16
C VAL A 71 30.48 -14.93 -46.04
N LEU A 72 31.79 -14.87 -46.13
CA LEU A 72 32.54 -13.99 -47.02
C LEU A 72 33.15 -14.83 -48.17
N GLU A 73 32.80 -14.51 -49.42
CA GLU A 73 33.46 -15.06 -50.61
C GLU A 73 34.18 -13.93 -51.38
N ARG A 74 35.49 -13.97 -51.43
CA ARG A 74 36.29 -12.94 -52.10
C ARG A 74 37.55 -13.53 -52.73
N SER A 75 38.07 -12.85 -53.72
CA SER A 75 39.39 -13.13 -54.26
C SER A 75 40.44 -12.38 -53.43
N ILE A 76 41.31 -13.13 -52.78
CA ILE A 76 42.30 -12.63 -51.82
C ILE A 76 43.72 -13.07 -52.24
N PRO A 77 44.76 -12.25 -52.13
CA PRO A 77 46.15 -12.66 -52.38
C PRO A 77 46.54 -13.84 -51.50
N ALA A 78 47.25 -14.80 -52.09
CA ALA A 78 47.73 -15.97 -51.37
C ALA A 78 48.75 -15.54 -50.26
N GLY A 79 48.61 -16.15 -49.06
CA GLY A 79 49.46 -15.83 -47.90
C GLY A 79 48.87 -16.21 -46.56
N ARG A 80 49.60 -15.94 -45.48
CA ARG A 80 49.06 -16.04 -44.08
C ARG A 80 48.40 -14.73 -43.71
N TYR A 81 47.32 -14.85 -42.93
CA TYR A 81 46.55 -13.74 -42.42
C TYR A 81 46.10 -13.99 -40.99
N ASP A 82 46.20 -12.92 -40.19
CA ASP A 82 45.49 -12.81 -38.95
C ASP A 82 44.08 -12.27 -39.26
N VAL A 83 43.07 -13.10 -39.05
CA VAL A 83 41.65 -12.80 -39.41
C VAL A 83 40.89 -12.47 -38.14
N TYR A 84 40.35 -11.26 -38.07
CA TYR A 84 39.45 -10.82 -37.04
C TYR A 84 38.03 -10.69 -37.63
N ALA A 85 37.06 -11.29 -36.98
CA ALA A 85 35.66 -11.18 -37.36
C ALA A 85 34.84 -10.53 -36.25
N VAL A 86 34.04 -9.54 -36.61
CA VAL A 86 33.08 -8.86 -35.71
C VAL A 86 31.71 -8.98 -36.32
N ALA A 87 30.78 -9.65 -35.63
CA ALA A 87 29.43 -9.92 -36.12
C ALA A 87 28.38 -9.13 -35.34
N ASN A 88 27.30 -8.76 -36.03
CA ASN A 88 26.10 -8.15 -35.45
C ASN A 88 26.29 -6.79 -34.79
N LEU A 89 27.20 -5.96 -35.30
CA LEU A 89 27.24 -4.53 -34.94
C LEU A 89 26.27 -3.68 -35.76
N HIS A 90 25.77 -4.21 -36.89
CA HIS A 90 24.84 -3.55 -37.79
C HIS A 90 25.42 -2.27 -38.43
N GLU A 91 26.73 -2.16 -38.51
CA GLU A 91 27.44 -1.04 -39.10
C GLU A 91 28.72 -1.51 -39.80
N ASP A 92 29.11 -0.76 -40.83
CA ASP A 92 30.40 -0.92 -41.49
C ASP A 92 31.46 -0.15 -40.67
N MET A 93 32.34 -0.89 -40.00
CA MET A 93 33.38 -0.29 -39.15
C MET A 93 34.47 0.43 -39.97
N GLY A 94 34.55 0.20 -41.29
CA GLY A 94 35.59 0.72 -42.14
C GLY A 94 36.97 0.09 -41.89
N PRO A 95 37.97 0.35 -42.78
CA PRO A 95 39.33 -0.15 -42.59
C PRO A 95 40.02 0.60 -41.44
N MET A 96 40.73 -0.16 -40.58
CA MET A 96 41.47 0.37 -39.44
C MET A 96 42.76 -0.43 -39.17
N SER A 97 43.64 0.10 -38.36
CA SER A 97 44.82 -0.63 -37.90
C SER A 97 44.43 -1.75 -36.94
N ARG A 98 45.32 -2.76 -36.79
CA ARG A 98 45.13 -3.85 -35.80
C ARG A 98 44.99 -3.29 -34.38
N GLU A 99 45.83 -2.32 -34.01
CA GLU A 99 45.78 -1.68 -32.69
C GLU A 99 44.44 -0.97 -32.46
N ALA A 100 43.94 -0.22 -33.47
CA ALA A 100 42.64 0.45 -33.39
C ALA A 100 41.51 -0.56 -33.25
N LEU A 101 41.55 -1.70 -33.98
CA LEU A 101 40.54 -2.75 -33.90
C LEU A 101 40.53 -3.43 -32.51
N LEU A 102 41.70 -3.75 -31.95
CA LEU A 102 41.83 -4.39 -30.65
C LEU A 102 41.40 -3.46 -29.51
N ALA A 103 41.57 -2.15 -29.70
CA ALA A 103 41.14 -1.11 -28.75
C ALA A 103 39.72 -0.59 -29.03
N TYR A 104 39.04 -1.15 -30.01
CA TYR A 104 37.73 -0.64 -30.42
C TYR A 104 36.70 -0.84 -29.30
N GLU A 105 36.11 0.27 -28.86
CA GLU A 105 35.06 0.31 -27.87
C GLU A 105 33.71 0.62 -28.55
N PHE A 106 32.66 -0.05 -28.13
CA PHE A 106 31.33 0.26 -28.59
C PHE A 106 30.36 0.48 -27.41
N ARG A 107 29.38 1.36 -27.62
CA ARG A 107 28.32 1.56 -26.63
C ARG A 107 27.40 0.37 -26.62
N VAL A 108 27.14 -0.12 -25.41
CA VAL A 108 26.22 -1.23 -25.21
C VAL A 108 24.78 -0.73 -25.45
N PRO A 109 24.06 -1.27 -26.44
CA PRO A 109 22.68 -0.89 -26.65
C PRO A 109 21.78 -1.41 -25.52
N ARG A 110 20.73 -0.67 -25.20
CA ARG A 110 19.75 -1.08 -24.17
C ARG A 110 18.96 -2.34 -24.57
N SER A 111 18.85 -2.61 -25.86
CA SER A 111 18.21 -3.81 -26.41
C SER A 111 18.98 -4.30 -27.61
N TYR A 112 18.95 -5.61 -27.86
CA TYR A 112 19.66 -6.25 -28.96
C TYR A 112 18.67 -6.88 -29.94
N THR A 113 18.83 -6.57 -31.23
CA THR A 113 18.15 -7.30 -32.32
C THR A 113 18.89 -8.58 -32.68
N SER A 114 20.21 -8.60 -32.47
CA SER A 114 21.10 -9.75 -32.51
C SER A 114 22.30 -9.47 -31.62
N LEU A 115 22.93 -10.51 -31.07
CA LEU A 115 24.00 -10.35 -30.09
C LEU A 115 25.33 -10.05 -30.79
N PRO A 116 26.08 -8.99 -30.36
CA PRO A 116 27.41 -8.71 -30.89
C PRO A 116 28.38 -9.85 -30.55
N MET A 117 29.18 -10.23 -31.53
CA MET A 117 30.15 -11.33 -31.39
C MET A 117 31.49 -10.92 -32.02
N SER A 118 32.59 -11.42 -31.47
CA SER A 118 33.91 -11.23 -32.04
C SER A 118 34.74 -12.50 -31.95
N GLY A 119 35.70 -12.63 -32.83
CA GLY A 119 36.60 -13.76 -32.87
C GLY A 119 37.84 -13.53 -33.71
N TYR A 120 38.83 -14.38 -33.49
CA TYR A 120 40.14 -14.36 -34.15
C TYR A 120 40.52 -15.76 -34.62
N ALA A 121 41.14 -15.82 -35.77
CA ALA A 121 41.82 -17.04 -36.26
C ALA A 121 42.99 -16.69 -37.16
N GLU A 122 44.05 -17.48 -37.12
CA GLU A 122 45.07 -17.49 -38.16
C GLU A 122 44.61 -18.34 -39.36
N CYS A 123 44.75 -17.83 -40.55
CA CYS A 123 44.42 -18.62 -41.74
C CYS A 123 45.51 -18.47 -42.83
N THR A 124 45.56 -19.50 -43.69
CA THR A 124 46.42 -19.49 -44.89
C THR A 124 45.52 -19.52 -46.10
N VAL A 125 45.67 -18.55 -47.00
CA VAL A 125 44.96 -18.48 -48.29
C VAL A 125 45.88 -18.99 -49.37
N GLY A 126 45.44 -19.98 -50.15
CA GLY A 126 46.20 -20.57 -51.25
C GLY A 126 45.45 -21.66 -51.99
N LYS A 127 46.06 -22.23 -53.02
CA LYS A 127 45.39 -23.27 -53.87
C LYS A 127 44.98 -24.53 -53.11
N GLY A 128 45.61 -24.81 -51.96
CA GLY A 128 45.28 -25.96 -51.11
C GLY A 128 44.35 -25.66 -49.92
N THR A 129 44.01 -24.38 -49.69
CA THR A 129 43.22 -23.90 -48.55
C THR A 129 42.19 -22.85 -48.97
N PRO A 130 41.17 -23.25 -49.74
CA PRO A 130 40.15 -22.32 -50.29
C PRO A 130 39.13 -21.84 -49.24
N GLU A 131 39.08 -22.48 -48.07
CA GLU A 131 38.11 -22.17 -47.00
C GLU A 131 38.82 -22.03 -45.64
N ALA A 132 38.28 -21.15 -44.80
CA ALA A 132 38.60 -21.06 -43.38
C ALA A 132 37.37 -20.77 -42.56
N THR A 133 37.47 -21.04 -41.27
CA THR A 133 36.40 -20.73 -40.29
C THR A 133 36.95 -19.89 -39.17
N VAL A 134 36.24 -18.82 -38.80
CA VAL A 134 36.50 -18.05 -37.59
C VAL A 134 35.36 -18.31 -36.60
N THR A 135 35.73 -18.82 -35.42
CA THR A 135 34.79 -18.99 -34.33
C THR A 135 34.64 -17.66 -33.59
N VAL A 136 33.44 -17.18 -33.44
CA VAL A 136 33.13 -15.94 -32.72
C VAL A 136 32.43 -16.22 -31.41
N ARG A 137 32.78 -15.46 -30.38
CA ARG A 137 32.15 -15.48 -29.06
C ARG A 137 31.27 -14.27 -28.87
N ARG A 138 30.18 -14.40 -28.11
CA ARG A 138 29.31 -13.26 -27.76
C ARG A 138 30.07 -12.28 -26.87
N ASN A 139 29.97 -11.00 -27.17
CA ASN A 139 30.52 -9.93 -26.34
C ASN A 139 29.65 -9.60 -25.13
N VAL A 140 28.57 -10.35 -24.90
CA VAL A 140 27.61 -10.18 -23.81
C VAL A 140 27.40 -11.47 -23.02
N ALA A 141 27.07 -11.32 -21.75
CA ALA A 141 26.49 -12.34 -20.88
C ALA A 141 24.97 -12.39 -21.04
N LYS A 142 24.37 -13.56 -20.85
CA LYS A 142 22.93 -13.74 -20.73
C LYS A 142 22.58 -13.99 -19.28
N ILE A 143 21.70 -13.16 -18.70
CA ILE A 143 21.24 -13.28 -17.32
C ILE A 143 19.77 -13.69 -17.34
N VAL A 144 19.44 -14.86 -16.84
CA VAL A 144 18.07 -15.37 -16.71
C VAL A 144 17.68 -15.27 -15.23
N CYS A 145 16.76 -14.39 -14.92
CA CYS A 145 16.28 -14.16 -13.56
C CYS A 145 14.89 -14.80 -13.40
N ASN A 146 14.80 -15.79 -12.51
CA ASN A 146 13.54 -16.42 -12.10
C ASN A 146 13.27 -16.01 -10.65
N ILE A 147 12.22 -15.23 -10.45
CA ILE A 147 11.87 -14.65 -9.14
C ILE A 147 10.56 -15.26 -8.70
N SER A 148 10.50 -15.74 -7.45
CA SER A 148 9.29 -16.31 -6.86
C SER A 148 9.21 -16.00 -5.37
N PHE A 149 8.01 -16.11 -4.79
CA PHE A 149 7.80 -16.04 -3.35
C PHE A 149 7.65 -17.44 -2.79
N TYR A 150 8.26 -17.65 -1.61
CA TYR A 150 8.03 -18.82 -0.78
C TYR A 150 7.38 -18.42 0.53
N GLY A 151 6.28 -19.11 0.92
CA GLY A 151 5.58 -18.84 2.17
C GLY A 151 4.33 -17.99 2.00
N VAL A 152 3.82 -17.48 3.10
CA VAL A 152 2.40 -17.17 3.29
C VAL A 152 2.06 -15.68 3.15
N ASP A 153 3.02 -14.81 2.92
CA ASP A 153 2.73 -13.38 2.77
C ASP A 153 2.14 -13.08 1.39
N TYR A 154 0.83 -13.34 1.23
CA TYR A 154 0.11 -13.12 -0.02
C TYR A 154 -0.05 -11.64 -0.37
N ASP A 155 0.12 -10.75 0.60
CA ASP A 155 -0.03 -9.31 0.39
C ASP A 155 1.25 -8.66 -0.16
N LEU A 156 2.41 -9.31 0.03
CA LEU A 156 3.66 -8.86 -0.58
C LEU A 156 3.67 -9.20 -2.07
N LYS A 157 3.83 -8.20 -2.92
CA LYS A 157 3.76 -8.29 -4.38
C LYS A 157 5.00 -7.72 -5.04
N LEU A 158 5.51 -8.41 -6.08
CA LEU A 158 6.56 -7.86 -6.93
C LEU A 158 6.06 -6.60 -7.63
N GLN A 159 6.88 -5.56 -7.65
CA GLN A 159 6.61 -4.29 -8.31
C GLN A 159 7.45 -4.13 -9.58
N SER A 160 8.75 -4.31 -9.44
CA SER A 160 9.68 -4.12 -10.55
C SER A 160 10.98 -4.87 -10.36
N VAL A 161 11.70 -5.04 -11.46
CA VAL A 161 13.09 -5.49 -11.49
C VAL A 161 13.91 -4.58 -12.39
N GLN A 162 15.17 -4.36 -12.01
CA GLN A 162 16.09 -3.52 -12.76
C GLN A 162 17.52 -4.04 -12.59
N MET A 163 18.27 -4.12 -13.68
CA MET A 163 19.70 -4.43 -13.62
C MET A 163 20.47 -3.13 -13.42
N MET A 164 21.33 -3.10 -12.42
CA MET A 164 22.09 -1.94 -11.97
C MET A 164 23.58 -2.15 -12.23
N ASP A 165 24.32 -1.04 -12.38
CA ASP A 165 25.76 -1.01 -12.57
C ASP A 165 26.25 -1.91 -13.72
N MET A 166 25.52 -1.86 -14.85
CA MET A 166 25.89 -2.53 -16.10
C MET A 166 26.99 -1.74 -16.81
N ALA A 167 27.84 -2.44 -17.56
CA ALA A 167 28.77 -1.76 -18.45
C ALA A 167 28.04 -0.97 -19.55
N GLY A 168 28.27 0.33 -19.64
CA GLY A 168 27.75 1.20 -20.70
C GLY A 168 28.58 1.18 -21.98
N VAL A 169 29.87 0.83 -21.86
CA VAL A 169 30.85 0.70 -22.95
C VAL A 169 31.64 -0.58 -22.74
N THR A 170 31.94 -1.31 -23.81
CA THR A 170 32.78 -2.51 -23.78
C THR A 170 33.68 -2.61 -25.02
N THR A 171 34.70 -3.45 -24.95
CA THR A 171 35.63 -3.72 -26.05
C THR A 171 35.21 -4.99 -26.81
N LEU A 172 35.61 -5.10 -28.07
CA LEU A 172 35.35 -6.29 -28.88
C LEU A 172 36.24 -7.48 -28.53
N PHE A 173 37.53 -7.25 -28.27
CA PHE A 173 38.53 -8.32 -28.18
C PHE A 173 39.19 -8.46 -26.81
N ALA A 174 39.35 -7.37 -26.05
CA ALA A 174 39.91 -7.45 -24.70
C ALA A 174 38.90 -8.13 -23.75
N GLU A 175 39.36 -9.14 -23.01
CA GLU A 175 38.59 -9.91 -22.03
C GLU A 175 38.92 -9.46 -20.59
N ASP A 176 38.10 -9.89 -19.63
CA ASP A 176 38.23 -9.60 -18.20
C ASP A 176 38.26 -8.10 -17.85
N GLN A 177 37.48 -7.32 -18.59
CA GLN A 177 37.43 -5.87 -18.43
C GLN A 177 36.51 -5.41 -17.30
N GLN A 178 36.97 -4.41 -16.55
CA GLN A 178 36.11 -3.63 -15.66
C GLN A 178 35.37 -2.56 -16.48
N ALA A 179 34.08 -2.41 -16.24
CA ALA A 179 33.30 -1.33 -16.84
C ALA A 179 33.84 0.04 -16.37
N ARG A 180 34.07 0.94 -17.33
CA ARG A 180 34.51 2.32 -17.07
C ARG A 180 33.29 3.26 -16.92
N GLU A 181 32.28 3.05 -17.73
CA GLU A 181 31.01 3.75 -17.66
C GLU A 181 29.96 2.76 -17.16
N LEU A 182 29.22 3.14 -16.12
CA LEU A 182 28.15 2.35 -15.55
C LEU A 182 26.79 2.92 -15.98
N THR A 183 25.84 2.05 -16.20
CA THR A 183 24.47 2.37 -16.56
C THR A 183 23.50 1.37 -15.92
N SER A 184 22.20 1.65 -16.03
CA SER A 184 21.16 0.73 -15.56
C SER A 184 20.23 0.35 -16.71
N SER A 185 19.61 -0.83 -16.62
CA SER A 185 18.55 -1.21 -17.55
C SER A 185 17.33 -0.30 -17.37
N GLU A 186 16.40 -0.35 -18.33
CA GLU A 186 15.08 0.20 -18.09
C GLU A 186 14.40 -0.54 -16.92
N LEU A 187 13.56 0.18 -16.16
CA LEU A 187 12.77 -0.40 -15.11
C LEU A 187 11.74 -1.37 -15.72
N SER A 188 11.88 -2.66 -15.44
CA SER A 188 10.90 -3.66 -15.86
C SER A 188 9.80 -3.77 -14.82
N ALA A 189 8.67 -3.08 -15.04
CA ALA A 189 7.49 -3.22 -14.20
C ALA A 189 6.93 -4.64 -14.28
N ILE A 190 6.41 -5.13 -13.16
CA ILE A 190 5.80 -6.47 -13.05
C ILE A 190 4.29 -6.36 -13.22
N ALA A 191 3.76 -7.08 -14.20
CA ALA A 191 2.32 -7.15 -14.42
C ALA A 191 1.60 -7.84 -13.24
N SER A 192 0.34 -7.46 -12.98
CA SER A 192 -0.41 -7.95 -11.83
C SER A 192 -0.55 -9.48 -11.77
N TYR A 193 -0.60 -10.17 -12.91
CA TYR A 193 -0.63 -11.63 -12.99
C TYR A 193 0.72 -12.31 -12.70
N GLU A 194 1.82 -11.55 -12.75
CA GLU A 194 3.18 -12.01 -12.45
C GLU A 194 3.63 -11.64 -11.03
N ASN A 195 2.81 -10.93 -10.26
CA ASN A 195 3.20 -10.33 -8.98
C ASN A 195 3.71 -11.33 -7.91
N ARG A 196 3.54 -12.64 -8.13
CA ARG A 196 4.04 -13.72 -7.26
C ARG A 196 5.15 -14.56 -7.91
N LYS A 197 5.31 -14.47 -9.22
CA LYS A 197 6.33 -15.20 -9.97
C LYS A 197 6.60 -14.50 -11.29
N ALA A 198 7.83 -14.07 -11.50
CA ALA A 198 8.26 -13.41 -12.73
C ALA A 198 9.55 -14.01 -13.27
N SER A 199 9.72 -13.96 -14.59
CA SER A 199 10.98 -14.30 -15.25
C SER A 199 11.38 -13.17 -16.18
N ARG A 200 12.67 -12.78 -16.13
CA ARG A 200 13.25 -11.73 -16.98
C ARG A 200 14.60 -12.18 -17.51
N THR A 201 14.92 -11.77 -18.72
CA THR A 201 16.22 -12.05 -19.34
C THR A 201 16.88 -10.73 -19.70
N PHE A 202 18.14 -10.58 -19.30
CA PHE A 202 18.98 -9.45 -19.63
C PHE A 202 20.21 -9.91 -20.40
N PHE A 203 20.72 -9.07 -21.30
CA PHE A 203 21.99 -9.26 -21.96
C PHE A 203 22.92 -8.13 -21.54
N LEU A 204 24.03 -8.45 -20.90
CA LEU A 204 24.95 -7.50 -20.30
C LEU A 204 26.33 -7.60 -20.95
N ALA A 205 26.96 -6.49 -21.22
CA ALA A 205 28.39 -6.50 -21.52
C ALA A 205 29.21 -6.89 -20.28
N GLU A 206 30.43 -7.28 -20.53
CA GLU A 206 31.36 -7.73 -19.49
C GLU A 206 31.63 -6.63 -18.45
N ASN A 207 31.63 -7.03 -17.17
CA ASN A 207 32.02 -6.20 -16.04
C ASN A 207 32.66 -7.08 -14.96
N CYS A 208 33.97 -7.27 -15.03
CA CYS A 208 34.74 -8.10 -14.09
C CYS A 208 35.22 -7.25 -12.92
N ARG A 209 34.70 -7.51 -11.70
CA ARG A 209 35.09 -6.79 -10.48
C ARG A 209 35.95 -7.63 -9.53
N GLY A 210 36.22 -8.88 -9.91
CA GLY A 210 37.08 -9.77 -9.18
C GLY A 210 36.43 -10.47 -8.00
N GLU A 211 37.28 -10.96 -7.10
CA GLU A 211 36.88 -11.67 -5.91
C GLU A 211 37.15 -10.86 -4.64
N VAL A 212 36.21 -10.94 -3.67
CA VAL A 212 36.37 -10.39 -2.33
C VAL A 212 36.56 -11.55 -1.35
N PRO A 213 37.77 -11.82 -0.87
CA PRO A 213 38.02 -12.88 0.10
C PRO A 213 37.29 -12.64 1.43
N GLY A 214 36.85 -13.72 2.08
CA GLY A 214 36.20 -13.63 3.40
C GLY A 214 34.69 -13.60 3.38
N ILE A 215 34.05 -13.49 2.23
CA ILE A 215 32.58 -13.65 2.09
C ILE A 215 32.29 -15.16 2.12
N THR A 216 31.69 -15.62 3.21
CA THR A 216 31.42 -17.06 3.47
C THR A 216 29.98 -17.47 3.28
N SER A 217 29.05 -16.52 3.21
CA SER A 217 27.64 -16.78 3.00
C SER A 217 27.04 -15.87 1.93
N GLN A 218 25.90 -16.28 1.40
CA GLN A 218 25.19 -15.54 0.37
C GLN A 218 24.68 -14.18 0.89
N GLU A 219 24.30 -14.09 2.16
CA GLU A 219 23.82 -12.86 2.79
C GLU A 219 24.92 -11.80 2.88
N GLN A 220 26.17 -12.23 3.02
CA GLN A 220 27.33 -11.33 3.04
C GLN A 220 27.69 -10.76 1.65
N LYS A 221 27.13 -11.32 0.56
CA LYS A 221 27.29 -10.78 -0.80
C LYS A 221 26.30 -9.62 -1.01
N CYS A 222 26.56 -8.51 -0.34
CA CYS A 222 25.70 -7.33 -0.23
C CYS A 222 26.47 -6.04 -0.51
N ALA A 223 25.79 -4.92 -0.58
CA ALA A 223 26.36 -3.60 -0.90
C ALA A 223 27.56 -3.22 -0.02
N GLY A 224 27.54 -3.58 1.27
CA GLY A 224 28.63 -3.27 2.20
C GLY A 224 29.94 -4.05 1.92
N ASN A 225 29.89 -5.14 1.17
CA ASN A 225 31.05 -6.00 0.87
C ASN A 225 31.36 -6.05 -0.64
N ALA A 226 30.47 -5.57 -1.50
CA ALA A 226 30.65 -5.59 -2.94
C ALA A 226 31.70 -4.55 -3.38
N PRO A 227 32.55 -4.88 -4.39
CA PRO A 227 33.42 -3.89 -5.03
C PRO A 227 32.57 -2.78 -5.68
N GLU A 228 33.09 -1.57 -5.69
CA GLU A 228 32.45 -0.44 -6.36
C GLU A 228 32.11 -0.75 -7.82
N GLY A 229 30.88 -0.49 -8.24
CA GLY A 229 30.40 -0.73 -9.59
C GLY A 229 30.17 -2.21 -9.93
N ALA A 230 30.10 -3.11 -8.95
CA ALA A 230 29.71 -4.50 -9.18
C ALA A 230 28.25 -4.57 -9.63
N THR A 231 28.00 -5.31 -10.71
CA THR A 231 26.65 -5.44 -11.29
C THR A 231 25.71 -6.22 -10.38
N PHE A 232 24.50 -5.73 -10.18
CA PHE A 232 23.48 -6.39 -9.38
C PHE A 232 22.06 -6.25 -9.95
N LEU A 233 21.20 -7.17 -9.60
CA LEU A 233 19.77 -7.12 -9.86
C LEU A 233 19.05 -6.49 -8.67
N ARG A 234 18.36 -5.38 -8.89
CA ARG A 234 17.47 -4.75 -7.92
C ARG A 234 16.05 -5.24 -8.13
N ILE A 235 15.43 -5.76 -7.07
CA ILE A 235 14.05 -6.24 -7.06
C ILE A 235 13.29 -5.41 -6.05
N LYS A 236 12.19 -4.79 -6.48
CA LYS A 236 11.27 -4.09 -5.58
C LYS A 236 10.01 -4.92 -5.37
N ALA A 237 9.63 -5.10 -4.11
CA ALA A 237 8.38 -5.75 -3.71
C ALA A 237 7.68 -4.89 -2.67
N GLN A 238 6.34 -4.83 -2.73
CA GLN A 238 5.55 -3.94 -1.89
C GLN A 238 4.40 -4.67 -1.22
N ARG A 239 4.15 -4.32 0.05
CA ARG A 239 2.97 -4.67 0.83
C ARG A 239 2.41 -3.41 1.47
N GLU A 240 1.21 -3.00 1.07
CA GLU A 240 0.63 -1.72 1.49
C GLU A 240 1.61 -0.55 1.35
N GLY A 241 1.91 0.18 2.42
CA GLY A 241 2.86 1.28 2.45
C GLY A 241 4.33 0.88 2.56
N LYS A 242 4.65 -0.42 2.74
CA LYS A 242 6.01 -0.90 2.92
C LYS A 242 6.63 -1.35 1.61
N LEU A 243 7.75 -0.75 1.23
CA LEU A 243 8.58 -1.14 0.10
C LEU A 243 9.79 -1.92 0.60
N LEU A 244 10.03 -3.08 -0.02
CA LEU A 244 11.22 -3.91 0.18
C LEU A 244 12.07 -3.84 -1.08
N THR A 245 13.34 -3.56 -0.92
CA THR A 245 14.33 -3.55 -2.00
C THR A 245 15.36 -4.63 -1.74
N TYR A 246 15.53 -5.55 -2.70
CA TYR A 246 16.48 -6.65 -2.64
C TYR A 246 17.55 -6.41 -3.70
N ASP A 247 18.81 -6.29 -3.31
CA ASP A 247 19.94 -6.16 -4.20
C ASP A 247 20.71 -7.49 -4.26
N VAL A 248 20.66 -8.14 -5.44
CA VAL A 248 21.28 -9.44 -5.68
C VAL A 248 22.46 -9.29 -6.62
N TYR A 249 23.68 -9.34 -6.06
CA TYR A 249 24.93 -9.19 -6.80
C TYR A 249 25.25 -10.39 -7.68
N LEU A 250 25.63 -10.13 -8.93
CA LEU A 250 26.03 -11.13 -9.90
C LEU A 250 27.46 -11.62 -9.64
N GLY A 251 27.82 -12.74 -10.24
CA GLY A 251 29.15 -13.34 -10.20
C GLY A 251 29.11 -14.83 -10.51
N GLU A 252 30.25 -15.46 -10.62
CA GLU A 252 30.38 -16.89 -10.93
C GLU A 252 29.97 -17.78 -9.75
N ASN A 253 29.90 -17.24 -8.54
CA ASN A 253 29.43 -17.94 -7.35
C ASN A 253 28.53 -17.03 -6.49
N ASN A 254 27.92 -17.61 -5.46
CA ASN A 254 27.00 -16.90 -4.57
C ASN A 254 27.68 -16.17 -3.40
N THR A 255 29.01 -16.12 -3.39
CA THR A 255 29.80 -15.54 -2.29
C THR A 255 30.82 -14.54 -2.80
N THR A 256 32.02 -14.98 -3.08
CA THR A 256 33.23 -14.13 -3.25
C THR A 256 33.37 -13.44 -4.60
N ASN A 257 32.84 -14.03 -5.69
CA ASN A 257 33.09 -13.54 -7.06
C ASN A 257 32.02 -12.54 -7.52
N PHE A 258 32.46 -11.43 -8.14
CA PHE A 258 31.61 -10.35 -8.66
C PHE A 258 31.77 -10.11 -10.17
N ASP A 259 32.25 -11.09 -10.91
CA ASP A 259 32.50 -10.98 -12.35
C ASP A 259 31.25 -11.30 -13.17
N VAL A 260 30.93 -10.43 -14.11
CA VAL A 260 30.02 -10.69 -15.22
C VAL A 260 30.86 -10.87 -16.47
N ARG A 261 31.06 -12.12 -16.89
CA ARG A 261 31.93 -12.46 -18.04
C ARG A 261 31.10 -12.62 -19.31
N ARG A 262 31.62 -12.11 -20.42
CA ARG A 262 31.00 -12.32 -21.76
C ARG A 262 30.88 -13.80 -22.11
N ASN A 263 30.03 -14.12 -23.05
CA ASN A 263 29.71 -15.48 -23.54
C ASN A 263 29.26 -16.48 -22.47
N THR A 264 28.84 -16.00 -21.29
CA THR A 264 28.41 -16.80 -20.14
C THR A 264 26.90 -16.67 -19.94
N VAL A 265 26.25 -17.74 -19.45
CA VAL A 265 24.85 -17.75 -19.05
C VAL A 265 24.74 -17.86 -17.54
N TYR A 266 24.22 -16.83 -16.90
CA TYR A 266 23.92 -16.83 -15.46
C TYR A 266 22.42 -17.12 -15.26
N THR A 267 22.09 -18.06 -14.39
CA THR A 267 20.72 -18.35 -14.01
C THR A 267 20.53 -18.02 -12.54
N LEU A 268 19.76 -16.97 -12.26
CA LEU A 268 19.44 -16.53 -10.90
C LEU A 268 18.06 -17.07 -10.53
N ASN A 269 18.01 -18.03 -9.63
CA ASN A 269 16.76 -18.55 -9.05
C ASN A 269 16.57 -17.89 -7.67
N ILE A 270 15.75 -16.84 -7.63
CA ILE A 270 15.57 -15.98 -6.46
C ILE A 270 14.24 -16.35 -5.81
N VAL A 271 14.31 -16.70 -4.52
CA VAL A 271 13.14 -17.03 -3.71
C VAL A 271 13.03 -16.02 -2.58
N ILE A 272 12.05 -15.11 -2.67
CA ILE A 272 11.77 -14.10 -1.65
C ILE A 272 10.96 -14.78 -0.54
N LYS A 273 11.50 -14.78 0.69
CA LYS A 273 10.89 -15.42 1.87
C LYS A 273 10.16 -14.44 2.79
N GLY A 274 9.95 -13.20 2.35
CA GLY A 274 9.35 -12.12 3.13
C GLY A 274 10.39 -11.18 3.72
N GLU A 275 9.96 -10.40 4.70
CA GLU A 275 10.83 -9.46 5.41
C GLU A 275 11.78 -10.21 6.32
N ASN A 276 13.05 -10.26 5.95
CA ASN A 276 14.07 -10.82 6.82
C ASN A 276 14.95 -9.68 7.35
N ALA A 277 14.66 -9.22 8.55
CA ALA A 277 15.42 -8.14 9.20
C ALA A 277 16.92 -8.45 9.41
N VAL A 278 17.32 -9.71 9.27
CA VAL A 278 18.72 -10.16 9.40
C VAL A 278 19.43 -10.23 8.04
N ASP A 279 18.69 -10.18 6.94
CA ASP A 279 19.28 -10.24 5.61
C ASP A 279 19.76 -8.84 5.16
N THR A 280 21.04 -8.63 5.19
CA THR A 280 21.70 -7.35 4.80
C THR A 280 21.54 -6.97 3.33
N ARG A 281 20.95 -7.84 2.50
CA ARG A 281 20.60 -7.55 1.10
C ARG A 281 19.23 -6.91 0.95
N VAL A 282 18.47 -6.81 2.05
CA VAL A 282 17.12 -6.24 2.07
C VAL A 282 17.16 -4.88 2.72
N ASP A 283 16.71 -3.89 1.99
CA ASP A 283 16.45 -2.55 2.48
C ASP A 283 14.95 -2.26 2.45
N ALA A 284 14.43 -1.52 3.41
CA ALA A 284 13.01 -1.25 3.53
C ALA A 284 12.74 0.15 4.05
N PHE A 285 11.64 0.74 3.61
CA PHE A 285 10.97 1.86 4.29
C PHE A 285 9.46 1.64 4.26
N GLU A 286 8.75 2.29 5.19
CA GLU A 286 7.29 2.18 5.29
C GLU A 286 6.62 3.56 5.36
N VAL A 287 5.53 3.72 4.60
CA VAL A 287 4.65 4.87 4.65
C VAL A 287 3.36 4.46 5.32
N GLY A 288 3.06 5.07 6.46
CA GLY A 288 1.77 4.96 7.14
C GLY A 288 0.85 6.11 6.74
N ILE A 289 -0.43 5.81 6.45
CA ILE A 289 -1.45 6.84 6.22
C ILE A 289 -2.63 6.51 7.12
N SER A 290 -2.99 7.42 8.02
CA SER A 290 -4.11 7.27 8.94
C SER A 290 -4.97 8.53 8.99
N ASP A 291 -6.26 8.33 9.19
CA ASP A 291 -7.24 9.38 9.36
C ASP A 291 -7.94 9.15 10.70
N ASN A 292 -7.61 9.98 11.69
CA ASN A 292 -8.01 9.83 13.07
C ASN A 292 -8.80 11.04 13.55
N PHE A 293 -9.58 10.84 14.62
CA PHE A 293 -10.13 11.94 15.37
C PHE A 293 -9.04 12.54 16.27
N PRO A 294 -8.97 13.87 16.37
CA PRO A 294 -8.03 14.53 17.27
C PRO A 294 -8.34 14.31 18.76
N TYR A 295 -9.60 13.90 19.06
CA TYR A 295 -10.08 13.67 20.43
C TYR A 295 -10.91 12.40 20.54
N GLU A 296 -10.74 11.64 21.62
CA GLU A 296 -11.63 10.54 21.97
C GLU A 296 -13.04 11.08 22.27
N GLY A 297 -14.08 10.37 21.79
CA GLY A 297 -15.48 10.70 22.07
C GLY A 297 -16.30 11.26 20.91
N TYR A 298 -15.70 11.59 19.78
CA TYR A 298 -16.42 12.07 18.61
C TYR A 298 -16.90 10.95 17.66
N ARG A 299 -16.74 9.70 18.04
CA ARG A 299 -17.18 8.53 17.26
C ARG A 299 -18.37 7.86 17.91
N PHE A 300 -19.30 7.40 17.08
CA PHE A 300 -20.24 6.38 17.44
C PHE A 300 -19.71 5.00 17.05
N GLU A 301 -20.05 3.97 17.81
CA GLU A 301 -19.70 2.60 17.45
C GLU A 301 -20.09 2.28 16.00
N GLY A 302 -19.21 1.62 15.26
CA GLY A 302 -19.41 1.29 13.85
C GLY A 302 -19.08 2.41 12.87
N TYR A 303 -18.23 3.37 13.29
CA TYR A 303 -17.67 4.42 12.43
C TYR A 303 -18.65 5.49 11.92
N CYS A 304 -19.82 5.62 12.54
CA CYS A 304 -20.70 6.74 12.27
C CYS A 304 -20.15 8.02 12.92
N LEU A 305 -20.08 9.12 12.18
CA LEU A 305 -19.45 10.35 12.60
C LEU A 305 -20.48 11.47 12.73
N TYR A 306 -20.39 12.26 13.78
CA TYR A 306 -21.18 13.47 13.94
C TYR A 306 -20.32 14.74 14.05
N ASP A 307 -19.00 14.59 14.01
CA ASP A 307 -18.04 15.70 14.00
C ASP A 307 -17.32 15.78 12.67
N PRO A 308 -17.29 16.94 12.03
CA PRO A 308 -16.62 17.10 10.72
C PRO A 308 -15.08 17.15 10.81
N GLY A 309 -14.50 17.43 11.99
CA GLY A 309 -13.07 17.62 12.16
C GLY A 309 -12.31 16.31 12.30
N ARG A 310 -11.20 16.20 11.59
CA ARG A 310 -10.34 15.02 11.56
C ARG A 310 -8.87 15.41 11.44
N GLN A 311 -7.99 14.45 11.71
CA GLN A 311 -6.56 14.60 11.53
C GLN A 311 -6.05 13.49 10.59
N LEU A 312 -5.60 13.90 9.41
CA LEU A 312 -4.82 13.04 8.52
C LEU A 312 -3.36 13.04 8.99
N THR A 313 -2.81 11.87 9.23
CA THR A 313 -1.40 11.70 9.57
C THR A 313 -0.74 10.81 8.50
N ILE A 314 0.36 11.29 7.94
CA ILE A 314 1.25 10.53 7.08
C ILE A 314 2.55 10.34 7.86
N THR A 315 3.06 9.11 7.92
CA THR A 315 4.34 8.77 8.55
C THR A 315 5.25 8.10 7.56
N VAL A 316 6.53 8.43 7.60
CA VAL A 316 7.61 7.80 6.83
C VAL A 316 8.67 7.35 7.83
N ASP A 317 8.89 6.06 7.96
CA ASP A 317 9.79 5.50 8.99
C ASP A 317 11.28 5.76 8.71
N ASP A 318 11.67 5.89 7.44
CA ASP A 318 13.02 6.27 7.03
C ASP A 318 12.99 7.26 5.86
N PRO A 319 12.86 8.57 6.13
CA PRO A 319 12.78 9.59 5.08
C PRO A 319 14.01 9.62 4.15
N GLN A 320 15.20 9.24 4.65
CA GLN A 320 16.42 9.24 3.83
C GLN A 320 16.39 8.13 2.78
N LYS A 321 15.87 6.96 3.12
CA LYS A 321 15.71 5.84 2.18
C LYS A 321 14.54 6.02 1.23
N ALA A 322 13.53 6.75 1.67
CA ALA A 322 12.33 6.99 0.89
C ALA A 322 12.56 7.91 -0.33
N GLY A 323 13.63 8.74 -0.31
CA GLY A 323 13.97 9.66 -1.38
C GLY A 323 13.00 10.83 -1.51
N ASP A 324 12.69 11.25 -2.72
CA ASP A 324 11.85 12.39 -3.06
C ASP A 324 10.34 12.09 -2.99
N LEU A 325 9.85 11.68 -1.83
CA LEU A 325 8.43 11.41 -1.63
C LEU A 325 7.56 12.67 -1.77
N SER A 326 6.41 12.49 -2.40
CA SER A 326 5.33 13.46 -2.42
C SER A 326 4.00 12.82 -2.07
N ALA A 327 3.11 13.58 -1.43
CA ALA A 327 1.75 13.14 -1.14
C ALA A 327 0.76 13.96 -1.96
N THR A 328 -0.26 13.29 -2.50
CA THR A 328 -1.40 13.90 -3.17
C THR A 328 -2.67 13.54 -2.43
N VAL A 329 -3.38 14.55 -1.93
CA VAL A 329 -4.73 14.40 -1.35
C VAL A 329 -5.73 14.77 -2.43
N ARG A 330 -6.68 13.88 -2.73
CA ARG A 330 -7.67 14.04 -3.80
C ARG A 330 -9.09 13.88 -3.25
N PHE A 331 -9.93 14.86 -3.49
CA PHE A 331 -11.38 14.74 -3.29
C PHE A 331 -11.96 13.78 -4.35
N VAL A 332 -12.74 12.78 -3.91
CA VAL A 332 -13.31 11.74 -4.79
C VAL A 332 -14.82 11.88 -4.87
N ALA A 333 -15.52 11.95 -3.73
CA ALA A 333 -16.97 12.08 -3.68
C ALA A 333 -17.42 12.80 -2.41
N GLY A 334 -18.56 13.47 -2.51
CA GLY A 334 -19.20 14.28 -1.48
C GLY A 334 -19.75 15.56 -2.08
N LYS A 335 -20.19 16.49 -1.23
CA LYS A 335 -20.64 17.81 -1.69
C LYS A 335 -19.44 18.65 -2.12
N ASN A 336 -19.42 19.10 -3.36
CA ASN A 336 -18.35 19.94 -3.88
C ASN A 336 -18.22 21.24 -3.08
N GLY A 337 -16.96 21.63 -2.76
CA GLY A 337 -16.65 22.81 -1.96
C GLY A 337 -16.86 22.65 -0.45
N ALA A 338 -17.28 21.46 0.01
CA ALA A 338 -17.50 21.16 1.43
C ALA A 338 -16.30 20.50 2.11
N PHE A 339 -15.36 19.98 1.34
CA PHE A 339 -14.14 19.34 1.83
C PHE A 339 -13.02 20.37 1.99
N PHE A 340 -12.46 20.42 3.19
CA PHE A 340 -11.37 21.33 3.54
C PHE A 340 -10.15 20.50 3.94
N PHE A 341 -9.01 20.84 3.35
CA PHE A 341 -7.73 20.27 3.69
C PHE A 341 -6.82 21.38 4.20
N ASN A 342 -6.33 21.22 5.44
CA ASN A 342 -5.50 22.20 6.14
C ASN A 342 -6.14 23.60 6.16
N GLY A 343 -7.46 23.65 6.39
CA GLY A 343 -8.25 24.87 6.44
C GLY A 343 -8.57 25.53 5.11
N GLN A 344 -8.16 24.91 3.97
CA GLN A 344 -8.45 25.40 2.62
C GLN A 344 -9.43 24.48 1.89
N PRO A 345 -10.41 25.03 1.14
CA PRO A 345 -11.34 24.20 0.39
C PRO A 345 -10.62 23.42 -0.71
N LEU A 346 -10.86 22.11 -0.77
CA LEU A 346 -10.28 21.21 -1.76
C LEU A 346 -11.36 20.66 -2.67
N THR A 347 -11.38 21.09 -3.94
CA THR A 347 -12.38 20.65 -4.93
C THR A 347 -11.86 19.60 -5.91
N SER A 348 -10.54 19.39 -5.97
CA SER A 348 -9.91 18.41 -6.85
C SER A 348 -8.78 17.67 -6.12
N SER A 349 -7.56 18.18 -6.18
CA SER A 349 -6.41 17.60 -5.52
C SER A 349 -5.38 18.66 -5.13
N VAL A 350 -4.55 18.31 -4.14
CA VAL A 350 -3.37 19.06 -3.73
C VAL A 350 -2.20 18.09 -3.60
N THR A 351 -1.02 18.51 -4.09
CA THR A 351 0.22 17.72 -3.97
C THR A 351 1.27 18.54 -3.22
N PHE A 352 2.00 17.92 -2.33
CA PHE A 352 3.06 18.53 -1.53
C PHE A 352 4.19 17.53 -1.27
N PRO A 353 5.45 18.01 -1.09
CA PRO A 353 6.57 17.15 -0.75
C PRO A 353 6.48 16.63 0.69
N LEU A 354 7.07 15.45 0.92
CA LEU A 354 7.26 14.86 2.25
C LEU A 354 8.77 14.91 2.57
N ASP A 355 9.27 16.12 2.84
CA ASP A 355 10.69 16.44 3.00
C ASP A 355 11.10 16.77 4.45
N ASP A 356 10.17 16.68 5.42
CA ASP A 356 10.50 16.85 6.83
C ASP A 356 11.28 15.64 7.36
N PRO A 357 12.48 15.86 7.93
CA PRO A 357 13.32 14.79 8.44
C PRO A 357 12.71 14.01 9.63
N SER A 358 11.68 14.54 10.29
CA SER A 358 10.94 13.80 11.33
C SER A 358 10.11 12.66 10.76
N GLY A 359 9.79 12.69 9.45
CA GLY A 359 8.94 11.72 8.80
C GLY A 359 7.49 11.71 9.28
N VAL A 360 7.02 12.75 9.98
CA VAL A 360 5.65 12.81 10.52
C VAL A 360 4.96 14.09 10.05
N TYR A 361 3.85 13.90 9.34
CA TYR A 361 3.07 14.99 8.72
C TYR A 361 1.62 14.92 9.21
N ASN A 362 1.14 16.02 9.80
CA ASN A 362 -0.21 16.13 10.34
C ASN A 362 -0.98 17.24 9.65
N PHE A 363 -2.19 16.95 9.18
CA PHE A 363 -3.05 17.87 8.47
C PHE A 363 -4.46 17.83 9.05
N SER A 364 -5.13 18.99 9.14
CA SER A 364 -6.56 19.01 9.43
C SER A 364 -7.37 18.63 8.19
N VAL A 365 -8.42 17.87 8.42
CA VAL A 365 -9.41 17.48 7.40
C VAL A 365 -10.79 17.77 7.97
N ASP A 366 -11.57 18.60 7.28
CA ASP A 366 -12.90 19.01 7.71
C ASP A 366 -13.91 18.83 6.58
N TYR A 367 -15.19 18.56 6.95
CA TYR A 367 -16.26 18.41 5.98
C TYR A 367 -17.52 19.14 6.41
N PHE A 368 -17.81 20.25 5.73
CA PHE A 368 -18.95 21.15 6.02
C PHE A 368 -19.89 21.26 4.81
N PRO A 369 -20.82 20.32 4.60
CA PRO A 369 -21.68 20.32 3.42
C PRO A 369 -22.86 21.33 3.51
N GLY A 370 -23.05 21.98 4.66
CA GLY A 370 -24.12 22.94 4.97
C GLY A 370 -24.32 23.02 6.47
N ASP A 371 -25.53 23.38 6.89
CA ASP A 371 -25.88 23.51 8.32
C ASP A 371 -26.13 22.15 8.96
N CYS A 372 -26.48 21.13 8.16
CA CYS A 372 -26.70 19.75 8.60
C CYS A 372 -26.37 18.75 7.49
N TYR A 373 -26.25 17.47 7.88
CA TYR A 373 -26.07 16.35 6.94
C TYR A 373 -27.43 15.88 6.42
N THR A 374 -27.48 15.67 5.10
CA THR A 374 -28.67 15.19 4.37
C THR A 374 -28.37 13.87 3.68
N ALA A 375 -29.38 13.19 3.15
CA ALA A 375 -29.21 11.96 2.38
C ALA A 375 -28.23 12.13 1.19
N ASP A 376 -28.17 13.32 0.59
CA ASP A 376 -27.37 13.60 -0.60
C ASP A 376 -25.95 14.07 -0.29
N ASN A 377 -25.66 14.52 0.95
CA ASN A 377 -24.39 15.16 1.26
C ASN A 377 -23.64 14.57 2.47
N HIS A 378 -24.15 13.52 3.10
CA HIS A 378 -23.57 12.96 4.33
C HIS A 378 -22.30 12.15 4.13
N ARG A 379 -22.01 11.73 2.91
CA ARG A 379 -20.83 10.90 2.60
C ARG A 379 -19.68 11.73 2.04
N LEU A 380 -18.49 11.52 2.58
CA LEU A 380 -17.23 12.02 2.07
C LEU A 380 -16.35 10.84 1.65
N VAL A 381 -15.78 10.92 0.45
CA VAL A 381 -14.72 10.03 0.01
C VAL A 381 -13.54 10.86 -0.46
N TYR A 382 -12.38 10.60 0.07
CA TYR A 382 -11.13 11.19 -0.41
C TYR A 382 -10.00 10.15 -0.42
N GLU A 383 -8.97 10.43 -1.18
CA GLU A 383 -7.85 9.54 -1.42
C GLU A 383 -6.55 10.24 -1.11
N VAL A 384 -5.63 9.53 -0.50
CA VAL A 384 -4.26 9.97 -0.24
C VAL A 384 -3.31 9.03 -0.95
N ALA A 385 -2.56 9.56 -1.91
CA ALA A 385 -1.54 8.83 -2.64
C ALA A 385 -0.16 9.38 -2.30
N VAL A 386 0.76 8.51 -1.92
CA VAL A 386 2.18 8.84 -1.69
C VAL A 386 3.01 8.15 -2.75
N SER A 387 3.90 8.89 -3.42
CA SER A 387 4.75 8.34 -4.48
C SER A 387 6.11 9.04 -4.53
N ASN A 388 7.09 8.40 -5.19
CA ASN A 388 8.38 8.97 -5.52
C ASN A 388 8.73 8.75 -6.99
N THR A 389 9.84 9.36 -7.45
CA THR A 389 10.34 9.22 -8.84
C THR A 389 10.88 7.82 -9.13
N ASP A 390 11.26 7.04 -8.11
CA ASP A 390 11.77 5.66 -8.23
C ASP A 390 10.69 4.60 -8.44
N GLY A 391 9.43 5.03 -8.65
CA GLY A 391 8.31 4.14 -8.96
C GLY A 391 7.60 3.55 -7.73
N TYR A 392 7.90 4.01 -6.51
CA TYR A 392 7.08 3.73 -5.34
C TYR A 392 5.73 4.44 -5.47
N SER A 393 4.66 3.76 -5.12
CA SER A 393 3.32 4.32 -5.02
C SER A 393 2.49 3.56 -4.00
N TYR A 394 1.91 4.28 -3.05
CA TYR A 394 0.97 3.74 -2.07
C TYR A 394 -0.23 4.67 -1.95
N THR A 395 -1.43 4.11 -2.09
CA THR A 395 -2.67 4.88 -2.07
C THR A 395 -3.63 4.31 -1.04
N LYS A 396 -4.26 5.18 -0.25
CA LYS A 396 -5.30 4.83 0.70
C LYS A 396 -6.53 5.68 0.48
N THR A 397 -7.69 5.03 0.44
CA THR A 397 -9.00 5.68 0.29
C THR A 397 -9.71 5.70 1.63
N PHE A 398 -10.24 6.86 2.01
CA PHE A 398 -11.04 7.05 3.20
C PHE A 398 -12.48 7.34 2.80
N THR A 399 -13.40 6.62 3.45
CA THR A 399 -14.84 6.80 3.27
C THR A 399 -15.47 7.05 4.63
N HIS A 400 -16.19 8.14 4.77
CA HIS A 400 -16.85 8.55 6.00
C HIS A 400 -18.30 8.88 5.75
N ASP A 401 -19.17 8.32 6.57
CA ASP A 401 -20.59 8.65 6.63
C ASP A 401 -20.84 9.51 7.88
N PHE A 402 -21.23 10.75 7.67
CA PHE A 402 -21.51 11.73 8.70
C PHE A 402 -23.00 11.82 8.99
N TYR A 403 -23.34 12.07 10.25
CA TYR A 403 -24.72 12.18 10.70
C TYR A 403 -24.87 13.34 11.68
N ASN A 404 -26.07 13.92 11.73
CA ASN A 404 -26.43 14.88 12.74
C ASN A 404 -26.65 14.16 14.09
N LEU A 405 -26.31 14.82 15.18
CA LEU A 405 -26.47 14.29 16.53
C LEU A 405 -27.64 14.96 17.23
N LEU A 406 -28.69 14.19 17.53
CA LEU A 406 -29.78 14.59 18.40
C LEU A 406 -29.56 14.03 19.80
N THR A 407 -29.50 14.89 20.82
CA THR A 407 -29.45 14.50 22.22
C THR A 407 -30.81 14.74 22.87
N ILE A 408 -31.37 13.70 23.47
CA ILE A 408 -32.70 13.77 24.13
C ILE A 408 -32.51 13.51 25.62
N TYR A 409 -32.89 14.50 26.43
CA TYR A 409 -32.95 14.37 27.88
C TYR A 409 -34.36 13.99 28.31
N THR A 410 -34.52 12.83 28.95
CA THR A 410 -35.76 12.35 29.53
C THR A 410 -35.83 12.57 31.06
N TYR A 411 -34.66 12.83 31.67
CA TYR A 411 -34.50 13.19 33.08
C TYR A 411 -33.28 14.06 33.25
N TRP A 412 -33.37 15.06 34.10
CA TRP A 412 -32.20 15.86 34.58
C TRP A 412 -32.54 16.47 35.93
N LYS A 413 -31.56 16.66 36.75
CA LYS A 413 -31.70 17.22 38.12
C LYS A 413 -32.30 18.61 38.04
N ARG A 414 -33.52 18.73 38.50
CA ARG A 414 -34.26 19.97 38.75
C ARG A 414 -34.69 19.99 40.19
N GLY A 415 -34.82 21.15 40.79
CA GLY A 415 -35.30 21.29 42.17
C GLY A 415 -36.53 20.43 42.48
N THR A 416 -37.01 20.48 43.66
CA THR A 416 -37.93 19.56 44.36
C THR A 416 -39.37 19.33 43.79
N THR A 417 -39.66 19.61 42.52
CA THR A 417 -41.00 19.40 41.96
C THR A 417 -41.18 17.97 41.43
N HIS A 418 -42.23 17.30 41.89
CA HIS A 418 -42.63 15.97 41.42
C HIS A 418 -43.07 16.07 39.96
N ARG A 419 -42.31 15.45 39.06
CA ARG A 419 -42.60 15.33 37.64
C ARG A 419 -42.82 13.89 37.29
N GLY A 420 -43.64 13.63 36.27
CA GLY A 420 -43.77 12.31 35.67
C GLY A 420 -42.42 11.78 35.20
N ARG A 421 -42.38 10.48 35.00
CA ARG A 421 -41.16 9.77 34.51
C ARG A 421 -41.50 9.03 33.23
N GLY A 422 -40.47 8.84 32.43
CA GLY A 422 -40.54 8.07 31.20
C GLY A 422 -39.19 7.90 30.57
N SER A 423 -39.16 7.23 29.46
CA SER A 423 -37.95 6.97 28.68
C SER A 423 -38.24 7.07 27.19
N VAL A 424 -37.20 7.14 26.39
CA VAL A 424 -37.25 6.87 24.96
C VAL A 424 -37.50 5.37 24.77
N ASP A 425 -38.46 5.00 23.93
CA ASP A 425 -38.71 3.62 23.53
C ASP A 425 -37.68 3.21 22.45
N LYS A 426 -36.59 2.65 22.89
CA LYS A 426 -35.42 2.31 22.03
C LYS A 426 -35.72 1.16 21.07
N GLU A 427 -36.70 0.31 21.37
CA GLU A 427 -37.06 -0.86 20.56
C GLU A 427 -37.84 -0.45 19.32
N ASN A 428 -38.58 0.65 19.40
CA ASN A 428 -39.44 1.12 18.33
C ASN A 428 -38.94 2.37 17.61
N MET A 429 -37.67 2.75 17.85
CA MET A 429 -37.02 3.84 17.10
C MET A 429 -36.59 3.41 15.72
N THR A 430 -36.85 4.26 14.72
CA THR A 430 -36.27 4.13 13.36
C THR A 430 -35.11 5.13 13.25
N VAL A 431 -33.90 4.67 13.52
CA VAL A 431 -32.67 5.51 13.55
C VAL A 431 -31.48 4.75 13.03
N VAL A 432 -30.45 5.49 12.58
CA VAL A 432 -29.19 4.92 12.09
C VAL A 432 -28.42 4.26 13.22
N LYS A 433 -28.24 4.96 14.31
CA LYS A 433 -27.54 4.51 15.51
C LYS A 433 -28.01 5.29 16.72
N TRP A 434 -27.93 4.67 17.90
CA TRP A 434 -28.19 5.36 19.16
C TRP A 434 -27.26 4.87 20.26
N SER A 435 -27.06 5.71 21.28
CA SER A 435 -26.39 5.39 22.54
C SER A 435 -27.16 6.03 23.70
N SER A 436 -27.02 5.52 24.90
CA SER A 436 -27.66 6.11 26.08
C SER A 436 -26.72 6.19 27.26
N SER A 437 -26.89 7.22 28.05
CA SER A 437 -26.19 7.44 29.31
C SER A 437 -27.21 7.71 30.40
N TYR A 438 -27.01 7.06 31.55
CA TYR A 438 -27.80 7.26 32.76
C TYR A 438 -26.86 7.58 33.91
N THR A 439 -27.13 8.72 34.57
CA THR A 439 -26.43 9.15 35.78
C THR A 439 -27.46 9.53 36.86
N SER A 440 -27.00 9.79 38.06
CA SER A 440 -27.85 10.36 39.14
C SER A 440 -28.38 11.74 38.80
N GLU A 441 -27.81 12.42 37.81
CA GLU A 441 -28.11 13.81 37.45
C GLU A 441 -28.91 13.95 36.16
N ASP A 442 -28.72 13.00 35.21
CA ASP A 442 -29.43 13.00 33.94
C ASP A 442 -29.70 11.59 33.38
N ASN A 443 -30.67 11.50 32.49
CA ASN A 443 -30.88 10.35 31.61
C ASN A 443 -31.07 10.89 30.19
N ARG A 444 -30.12 10.53 29.33
CA ARG A 444 -30.10 10.99 27.93
C ARG A 444 -29.94 9.88 26.95
N VAL A 445 -30.51 10.07 25.76
CA VAL A 445 -30.30 9.25 24.58
C VAL A 445 -29.71 10.11 23.48
N MET A 446 -28.63 9.66 22.88
CA MET A 446 -27.99 10.28 21.73
C MET A 446 -28.34 9.48 20.50
N ILE A 447 -28.77 10.14 19.43
CA ILE A 447 -29.29 9.52 18.21
C ILE A 447 -28.59 10.15 17.00
N LEU A 448 -28.12 9.31 16.07
CA LEU A 448 -27.60 9.75 14.78
C LEU A 448 -28.71 9.70 13.73
N SER A 449 -28.86 10.79 12.99
CA SER A 449 -29.88 10.95 11.94
C SER A 449 -29.41 11.89 10.84
N LEU A 450 -30.12 11.87 9.72
CA LEU A 450 -30.02 12.87 8.66
C LEU A 450 -31.04 13.99 8.87
N ASP A 451 -31.20 14.86 7.89
CA ASP A 451 -32.05 16.06 7.96
C ASP A 451 -33.54 15.76 8.12
N ASP A 452 -34.03 14.63 7.62
CA ASP A 452 -35.43 14.19 7.82
C ASP A 452 -35.75 13.88 9.29
N GLY A 453 -34.70 13.67 10.10
CA GLY A 453 -34.79 13.46 11.53
C GLY A 453 -35.27 12.08 11.97
N PRO A 454 -34.95 11.69 13.20
CA PRO A 454 -35.38 10.42 13.76
C PRO A 454 -36.85 10.48 14.19
N LEU A 455 -37.60 9.38 13.99
CA LEU A 455 -38.88 9.17 14.63
C LEU A 455 -38.67 8.58 16.02
N VAL A 456 -38.94 9.34 17.06
CA VAL A 456 -38.65 8.99 18.45
C VAL A 456 -39.93 8.74 19.25
N PRO A 457 -40.27 7.49 19.55
CA PRO A 457 -41.36 7.15 20.46
C PRO A 457 -40.90 7.29 21.92
N LEU A 458 -41.81 7.74 22.76
CA LEU A 458 -41.64 7.86 24.21
C LEU A 458 -42.53 6.86 24.93
N LYS A 459 -41.99 6.29 26.01
CA LYS A 459 -42.65 5.36 26.91
C LYS A 459 -42.78 5.99 28.30
N PRO A 460 -43.91 6.64 28.61
CA PRO A 460 -44.16 7.10 29.96
C PRO A 460 -44.23 5.92 30.94
N VAL A 461 -43.81 6.10 32.17
CA VAL A 461 -44.11 5.12 33.23
C VAL A 461 -45.55 5.22 33.65
N ASP A 462 -46.05 4.19 34.32
CA ASP A 462 -47.43 4.12 34.80
C ASP A 462 -47.82 5.39 35.60
N GLY A 463 -48.98 5.91 35.25
CA GLY A 463 -49.50 7.14 35.84
C GLY A 463 -48.92 8.44 35.30
N SER A 464 -47.99 8.35 34.35
CA SER A 464 -47.46 9.51 33.66
C SER A 464 -47.95 9.57 32.20
N ARG A 465 -47.97 10.75 31.63
CA ARG A 465 -48.15 10.99 30.20
C ARG A 465 -47.03 11.87 29.65
N VAL A 466 -46.87 11.88 28.36
CA VAL A 466 -46.00 12.85 27.69
C VAL A 466 -46.59 14.24 27.83
N GLY A 467 -45.86 15.16 28.41
CA GLY A 467 -46.23 16.58 28.56
C GLY A 467 -45.82 17.39 27.34
N GLY A 468 -44.73 17.00 26.68
CA GLY A 468 -44.24 17.62 25.45
C GLY A 468 -42.75 17.56 25.29
N TRP A 469 -42.31 17.99 24.10
CA TRP A 469 -40.95 18.18 23.71
C TRP A 469 -40.56 19.66 23.79
N TYR A 470 -39.37 19.96 24.27
CA TYR A 470 -38.89 21.33 24.49
C TYR A 470 -37.47 21.50 23.98
N ALA A 471 -37.14 22.69 23.45
CA ALA A 471 -35.80 23.00 22.97
C ALA A 471 -34.87 23.48 24.09
N ASP A 472 -35.39 23.78 25.29
CA ASP A 472 -34.62 24.28 26.39
C ASP A 472 -34.80 23.47 27.68
N ARG A 473 -33.74 23.42 28.50
CA ARG A 473 -33.72 22.73 29.79
C ARG A 473 -34.78 23.32 30.78
N GLY A 474 -35.17 24.58 30.59
CA GLY A 474 -36.20 25.29 31.35
C GLY A 474 -37.60 24.78 31.06
N LEU A 475 -37.86 24.06 29.98
CA LEU A 475 -39.15 23.69 29.43
C LEU A 475 -40.02 24.92 29.15
N THR A 476 -39.40 25.98 28.63
CA THR A 476 -40.10 27.21 28.24
C THR A 476 -40.33 27.31 26.75
N GLN A 477 -39.49 26.66 25.95
CA GLN A 477 -39.56 26.65 24.49
C GLN A 477 -40.19 25.34 24.01
N PHE A 478 -41.54 25.34 23.93
CA PHE A 478 -42.31 24.19 23.47
C PHE A 478 -42.06 23.90 21.99
N VAL A 479 -41.86 22.61 21.64
CA VAL A 479 -41.58 22.12 20.29
C VAL A 479 -42.75 21.31 19.75
N SER A 480 -43.20 20.27 20.47
CA SER A 480 -44.27 19.38 20.01
C SER A 480 -44.93 18.63 21.18
N ALA A 481 -46.17 18.21 20.99
CA ALA A 481 -46.89 17.27 21.89
C ALA A 481 -46.99 15.86 21.30
N GLU A 482 -46.47 15.62 20.09
CA GLU A 482 -46.60 14.35 19.39
C GLU A 482 -45.79 13.23 20.05
N ASN A 483 -46.33 12.01 20.03
CA ASN A 483 -45.66 10.80 20.43
C ASN A 483 -46.16 9.62 19.57
N PRO A 484 -45.35 9.05 18.68
CA PRO A 484 -43.94 9.38 18.42
C PRO A 484 -43.76 10.76 17.75
N TYR A 485 -42.60 11.39 17.99
CA TYR A 485 -42.24 12.68 17.39
C TYR A 485 -41.10 12.53 16.44
N ARG A 486 -41.21 13.15 15.23
CA ARG A 486 -40.14 13.27 14.26
C ARG A 486 -39.53 14.68 14.34
N HIS A 487 -38.27 14.76 14.79
CA HIS A 487 -37.58 16.04 14.90
C HIS A 487 -36.71 16.29 13.65
N PRO A 488 -37.06 17.23 12.76
CA PRO A 488 -36.24 17.57 11.61
C PRO A 488 -34.94 18.22 12.06
N MET A 489 -33.82 17.65 11.61
CA MET A 489 -32.51 18.19 11.93
C MET A 489 -32.17 19.37 11.02
N LYS A 490 -31.84 20.52 11.61
CA LYS A 490 -31.46 21.74 10.89
C LYS A 490 -30.03 22.17 11.15
N ILE A 491 -29.39 21.55 12.13
CA ILE A 491 -28.01 21.79 12.54
C ILE A 491 -27.35 20.47 12.88
N PHE A 492 -26.01 20.41 12.82
CA PHE A 492 -25.24 19.18 13.08
C PHE A 492 -25.47 18.58 14.48
N ARG A 493 -25.78 19.41 15.47
CA ARG A 493 -26.03 18.97 16.87
C ARG A 493 -27.21 19.70 17.43
N ASP A 494 -28.21 18.95 17.87
CA ASP A 494 -29.41 19.50 18.48
C ASP A 494 -29.75 18.78 19.77
N THR A 495 -30.49 19.44 20.63
CA THR A 495 -30.84 18.92 21.96
C THR A 495 -32.31 19.15 22.25
N LEU A 496 -33.02 18.10 22.67
CA LEU A 496 -34.39 18.15 23.11
C LEU A 496 -34.50 17.69 24.57
N TYR A 497 -35.48 18.24 25.24
CA TYR A 497 -35.88 17.91 26.60
C TYR A 497 -37.33 17.43 26.60
N VAL A 498 -37.58 16.31 27.27
CA VAL A 498 -38.93 15.73 27.34
C VAL A 498 -39.54 15.99 28.70
N ASP A 499 -40.75 16.55 28.72
CA ASP A 499 -41.53 16.64 29.91
C ASP A 499 -42.49 15.45 30.04
N PHE A 500 -42.51 14.82 31.20
CA PHE A 500 -43.46 13.80 31.58
C PHE A 500 -44.29 14.35 32.75
N VAL A 501 -45.62 14.34 32.58
CA VAL A 501 -46.54 14.84 33.59
C VAL A 501 -47.10 13.66 34.36
N GLN A 502 -46.94 13.67 35.68
CA GLN A 502 -47.57 12.68 36.55
C GLN A 502 -49.04 13.05 36.75
N GLU A 503 -49.94 12.12 36.45
CA GLU A 503 -51.39 12.32 36.62
C GLU A 503 -51.97 11.41 37.74
N ALA A 504 -51.38 10.24 37.91
CA ALA A 504 -51.78 9.29 38.93
C ALA A 504 -50.53 8.55 39.46
N VAL A 505 -50.63 8.01 40.66
CA VAL A 505 -49.61 7.22 41.30
C VAL A 505 -50.02 5.75 41.31
N TYR A 506 -49.17 4.89 40.83
CA TYR A 506 -49.32 3.44 40.95
C TYR A 506 -48.60 2.95 42.20
N ILE A 507 -49.38 2.28 43.08
CA ILE A 507 -48.86 1.67 44.29
C ILE A 507 -48.91 0.15 44.08
N TYR A 508 -47.79 -0.44 43.73
CA TYR A 508 -47.68 -1.87 43.44
C TYR A 508 -47.64 -2.68 44.75
N THR A 509 -48.55 -3.67 44.83
CA THR A 509 -48.68 -4.51 46.00
C THR A 509 -49.42 -5.80 45.59
N HIS A 510 -49.63 -6.70 46.57
CA HIS A 510 -50.56 -7.81 46.42
C HIS A 510 -51.99 -7.30 46.66
N VAL A 511 -52.66 -6.80 45.60
CA VAL A 511 -53.99 -6.12 45.73
C VAL A 511 -55.07 -6.98 46.34
N ASP A 512 -54.98 -8.30 46.24
CA ASP A 512 -55.92 -9.27 46.83
C ASP A 512 -55.64 -9.56 48.32
N LEU A 513 -54.53 -9.03 48.86
CA LEU A 513 -54.09 -9.29 50.24
C LEU A 513 -54.17 -8.06 51.15
N VAL A 514 -54.44 -6.87 50.57
CA VAL A 514 -54.49 -5.61 51.28
C VAL A 514 -55.72 -4.80 50.95
N GLU A 515 -56.23 -4.05 51.93
CA GLU A 515 -57.21 -3.01 51.75
C GLU A 515 -56.51 -1.65 51.75
N ILE A 516 -57.01 -0.71 50.93
CA ILE A 516 -56.58 0.69 50.89
C ILE A 516 -57.68 1.61 51.28
N SER A 517 -57.36 2.63 52.05
CA SER A 517 -58.18 3.79 52.29
C SER A 517 -57.44 5.03 51.83
N CYS A 518 -58.01 5.84 50.93
CA CYS A 518 -57.41 7.05 50.39
C CYS A 518 -58.35 8.23 50.53
N ASP A 519 -57.82 9.43 50.64
CA ASP A 519 -58.59 10.68 50.63
C ASP A 519 -59.00 11.12 49.23
N GLY A 520 -58.66 10.37 48.18
CA GLY A 520 -59.06 10.50 46.80
C GLY A 520 -59.69 9.23 46.24
N ALA A 521 -60.40 9.33 45.12
CA ALA A 521 -60.90 8.15 44.43
C ALA A 521 -59.74 7.30 43.90
N TYR A 522 -59.82 5.98 44.09
CA TYR A 522 -58.82 5.05 43.55
C TYR A 522 -59.49 3.99 42.69
N ARG A 523 -58.68 3.33 41.87
CA ARG A 523 -59.04 2.13 41.10
C ARG A 523 -57.97 1.04 41.31
N ILE A 524 -58.39 -0.19 41.06
CA ILE A 524 -57.45 -1.32 41.09
C ILE A 524 -57.08 -1.68 39.66
N ASP A 525 -55.79 -1.79 39.41
CA ASP A 525 -55.22 -2.36 38.20
C ASP A 525 -54.76 -3.80 38.52
N GLN A 526 -55.64 -4.76 38.21
CA GLN A 526 -55.40 -6.16 38.52
C GLN A 526 -54.24 -6.75 37.69
N GLU A 527 -54.05 -6.31 36.44
CA GLU A 527 -52.98 -6.77 35.58
C GLU A 527 -51.59 -6.36 36.15
N LYS A 528 -51.50 -5.14 36.64
CA LYS A 528 -50.27 -4.59 37.21
C LYS A 528 -50.11 -4.87 38.71
N GLN A 529 -51.11 -5.47 39.36
CA GLN A 529 -51.15 -5.65 40.80
C GLN A 529 -50.87 -4.32 41.54
N ALA A 530 -51.68 -3.28 41.21
CA ALA A 530 -51.45 -1.94 41.75
C ALA A 530 -52.76 -1.24 42.09
N PHE A 531 -52.75 -0.42 43.13
CA PHE A 531 -53.73 0.62 43.36
C PHE A 531 -53.33 1.88 42.63
N VAL A 532 -54.25 2.48 41.91
CA VAL A 532 -54.03 3.74 41.16
C VAL A 532 -54.75 4.84 41.87
N VAL A 533 -54.02 5.79 42.39
CA VAL A 533 -54.51 6.91 43.19
C VAL A 533 -54.12 8.25 42.58
N PRO A 534 -54.88 9.32 42.79
CA PRO A 534 -54.47 10.67 42.42
C PRO A 534 -53.15 11.04 43.08
N ILE A 535 -52.33 11.82 42.40
CA ILE A 535 -51.05 12.34 42.98
C ILE A 535 -51.35 13.17 44.21
N GLY A 536 -50.59 12.96 45.28
CA GLY A 536 -50.73 13.67 46.56
C GLY A 536 -51.80 13.08 47.49
N SER A 537 -52.51 11.97 47.08
CA SER A 537 -53.44 11.28 47.95
C SER A 537 -52.75 10.71 49.18
N ARG A 538 -53.38 10.86 50.33
CA ARG A 538 -52.96 10.18 51.56
C ARG A 538 -53.62 8.83 51.60
N CYS A 539 -52.81 7.80 51.60
CA CYS A 539 -53.25 6.40 51.53
C CYS A 539 -52.83 5.65 52.81
N THR A 540 -53.73 4.77 53.27
CA THR A 540 -53.50 3.87 54.38
C THR A 540 -53.78 2.46 53.93
N PHE A 541 -52.85 1.54 54.16
CA PHE A 541 -52.91 0.13 53.82
C PHE A 541 -53.07 -0.71 55.09
N LYS A 542 -53.90 -1.76 55.02
CA LYS A 542 -54.05 -2.81 56.05
C LYS A 542 -54.26 -4.18 55.40
N GLY A 543 -54.02 -5.23 56.14
CA GLY A 543 -54.27 -6.60 55.69
C GLY A 543 -55.78 -6.86 55.51
N ILE A 544 -56.16 -7.64 54.47
CA ILE A 544 -57.55 -8.03 54.20
C ILE A 544 -58.03 -9.14 55.15
N GLY A 545 -59.33 -9.12 55.49
CA GLY A 545 -59.94 -10.20 56.25
C GLY A 545 -59.38 -10.43 57.67
N GLY A 546 -58.89 -9.35 58.31
CA GLY A 546 -58.38 -9.40 59.70
C GLY A 546 -56.93 -9.94 59.80
N LYS A 547 -56.24 -10.18 58.71
CA LYS A 547 -54.82 -10.59 58.72
C LYS A 547 -53.96 -9.47 59.22
N THR A 548 -53.09 -9.74 60.20
CA THR A 548 -52.17 -8.78 60.75
C THR A 548 -50.87 -8.73 59.92
N VAL A 549 -50.52 -7.56 59.41
CA VAL A 549 -49.23 -7.35 58.74
C VAL A 549 -48.14 -7.18 59.77
N ALA A 550 -47.10 -7.96 59.68
CA ALA A 550 -45.93 -7.87 60.51
C ALA A 550 -44.97 -6.75 60.10
N VAL A 551 -44.72 -6.67 58.80
CA VAL A 551 -43.82 -5.65 58.23
C VAL A 551 -44.29 -5.22 56.84
N TRP A 552 -44.20 -3.94 56.56
CA TRP A 552 -44.39 -3.36 55.22
C TRP A 552 -43.00 -3.09 54.58
N TRP A 553 -42.87 -3.54 53.33
CA TRP A 553 -41.60 -3.45 52.58
C TRP A 553 -41.72 -2.54 51.38
N SER A 554 -40.60 -1.89 51.00
CA SER A 554 -40.50 -1.01 49.83
C SER A 554 -40.34 -1.80 48.52
N ASN A 555 -40.26 -3.13 48.54
CA ASN A 555 -40.12 -3.92 47.33
C ASN A 555 -40.56 -5.39 47.58
N PHE A 556 -40.84 -6.14 46.51
CA PHE A 556 -41.15 -7.58 46.55
C PHE A 556 -39.95 -8.41 46.99
N ILE A 557 -40.22 -9.63 47.48
CA ILE A 557 -39.16 -10.57 47.84
C ILE A 557 -38.30 -10.88 46.60
N GLY A 558 -36.97 -10.81 46.73
CA GLY A 558 -36.03 -11.03 45.62
C GLY A 558 -35.68 -9.79 44.82
N HIS A 559 -36.34 -8.65 45.03
CA HIS A 559 -36.05 -7.37 44.38
C HIS A 559 -35.29 -6.42 45.34
N TYR A 560 -34.12 -5.94 44.96
CA TYR A 560 -33.28 -5.04 45.77
C TYR A 560 -33.20 -3.65 45.20
N PRO A 561 -33.06 -2.57 46.02
CA PRO A 561 -33.02 -2.60 47.48
C PRO A 561 -34.44 -2.85 48.10
N ARG A 562 -34.52 -3.75 49.06
CA ARG A 562 -35.74 -4.00 49.87
C ARG A 562 -35.56 -3.32 51.24
N LYS A 563 -36.35 -2.28 51.49
CA LYS A 563 -36.24 -1.45 52.70
C LYS A 563 -37.54 -1.62 53.50
N GLU A 564 -37.39 -1.77 54.82
CA GLU A 564 -38.52 -1.76 55.73
C GLU A 564 -39.15 -0.35 55.74
N LEU A 565 -40.48 -0.31 55.54
CA LEU A 565 -41.31 0.90 55.57
C LEU A 565 -41.95 1.11 56.96
N SER A 566 -42.51 0.05 57.53
CA SER A 566 -43.23 0.08 58.82
C SER A 566 -43.37 -1.31 59.42
N ARG A 567 -43.44 -1.40 60.74
CA ARG A 567 -43.85 -2.58 61.52
C ARG A 567 -45.22 -2.43 62.17
N LYS A 568 -45.93 -1.37 61.82
CA LYS A 568 -47.30 -1.17 62.29
C LYS A 568 -48.26 -2.01 61.44
N PRO A 569 -49.39 -2.49 62.03
CA PRO A 569 -50.40 -3.24 61.28
C PRO A 569 -50.98 -2.49 60.10
N GLU A 570 -50.97 -1.16 60.15
CA GLU A 570 -51.33 -0.24 59.12
C GLU A 570 -50.17 0.65 58.72
N TYR A 571 -50.05 0.93 57.42
CA TYR A 571 -49.03 1.81 56.87
C TYR A 571 -49.67 2.98 56.11
N SER A 572 -49.37 4.21 56.49
CA SER A 572 -49.89 5.42 55.89
C SER A 572 -48.81 6.29 55.33
N PHE A 573 -49.01 6.82 54.11
CA PHE A 573 -48.12 7.79 53.46
C PHE A 573 -48.89 8.65 52.46
N THR A 574 -48.26 9.71 51.97
CA THR A 574 -48.79 10.51 50.86
C THR A 574 -48.12 10.08 49.56
N ALA A 575 -48.94 9.70 48.59
CA ALA A 575 -48.54 9.13 47.29
C ALA A 575 -48.13 10.23 46.30
N TRP A 576 -46.83 10.50 46.20
CA TRP A 576 -46.27 11.48 45.25
C TRP A 576 -45.68 10.86 43.99
N GLU A 577 -45.22 9.63 44.08
CA GLU A 577 -44.57 8.89 42.98
C GLU A 577 -44.88 7.40 43.05
N ASN A 578 -44.76 6.70 41.94
CA ASN A 578 -44.98 5.24 41.91
C ASN A 578 -44.05 4.55 42.90
N CYS A 579 -44.62 3.64 43.66
CA CYS A 579 -43.90 2.94 44.72
C CYS A 579 -44.45 1.52 44.94
N ASN A 580 -43.64 0.69 45.61
CA ASN A 580 -44.07 -0.62 46.08
C ASN A 580 -44.37 -0.52 47.58
N VAL A 581 -45.51 -1.14 47.99
CA VAL A 581 -45.88 -1.30 49.41
C VAL A 581 -46.32 -2.72 49.60
N VAL A 582 -45.40 -3.57 50.06
CA VAL A 582 -45.56 -5.04 50.08
C VAL A 582 -45.71 -5.55 51.50
N PRO A 583 -46.83 -6.20 51.84
CA PRO A 583 -47.05 -6.74 53.17
C PRO A 583 -46.28 -8.07 53.39
N GLU A 584 -45.80 -8.24 54.60
CA GLU A 584 -45.37 -9.54 55.16
C GLU A 584 -46.25 -9.81 56.38
N PHE A 585 -47.01 -10.90 56.34
CA PHE A 585 -47.99 -11.19 57.37
C PHE A 585 -47.36 -11.94 58.54
N GLN A 586 -47.99 -11.81 59.74
CA GLN A 586 -47.59 -12.64 60.84
C GLN A 586 -47.89 -14.10 60.52
N THR A 587 -46.93 -14.96 60.72
CA THR A 587 -47.16 -16.42 60.71
C THR A 587 -47.82 -16.80 62.04
N ASP A 588 -48.96 -17.42 61.96
CA ASP A 588 -49.66 -17.95 63.13
C ASP A 588 -48.76 -18.93 63.91
#